data_1072d14f3dd84e8c52319f2700515a13
#
_entry.id   1072d14f3dd84e8c52319f2700515a13
#
_cell.length_a   1.000
_cell.length_b   1.000
_cell.length_c   1.000
_cell.angle_alpha   90.00
_cell.angle_beta   90.00
_cell.angle_gamma   90.00
#
_symmetry.space_group_name_H-M   'P 1'
#
loop_
_entity.id
_entity.type
_entity.pdbx_description
1 polymer ?
#
loop_
_entity_poly.entity_id
_entity_poly.type
_entity_poly.pdbx_seq_one_letter_code
_entity_poly.pdbx_strand_id
1 'polypeptide(L)'
;MIAESYMLDMTPANTFPIVINVSQRDDVGRTISFQLFNSSGTWVLPEDAVITLEGTKPDKKAFIAKGQRADNIVTFVIRKQMTVVSGRVRCKVKVVSGEKELESAPIILRVDEAGIKEDADISKSDIADAVADATQKIVDQVAAGIPADYRVLSAQTNENTENLKTAEEKLKKLQEEVAKIKSEGVDGVLNENDVKNAVDKYM
;
A
#
# COMPACT_ATOMS: atom_id res chain seq x y z
N MET A 1 3.18 13.47 6.03
CA MET A 1 1.96 13.43 6.87
C MET A 1 1.79 14.79 7.51
N ILE A 2 0.60 15.38 7.41
CA ILE A 2 0.26 16.67 8.03
C ILE A 2 -0.47 16.37 9.35
N ALA A 3 -0.02 16.98 10.45
CA ALA A 3 -0.63 16.85 11.75
C ALA A 3 -1.09 18.22 12.26
N GLU A 4 -2.35 18.32 12.66
CA GLU A 4 -2.94 19.54 13.18
C GLU A 4 -3.49 19.28 14.58
N SER A 5 -3.38 20.27 15.48
CA SER A 5 -3.83 20.15 16.85
C SER A 5 -4.76 21.31 17.22
N TYR A 6 -5.85 21.00 17.91
CA TYR A 6 -6.90 21.95 18.29
C TYR A 6 -7.30 21.74 19.74
N MET A 7 -7.78 22.80 20.39
CA MET A 7 -8.48 22.70 21.67
C MET A 7 -9.96 22.48 21.43
N LEU A 8 -10.54 21.42 21.98
CA LEU A 8 -11.95 21.08 21.79
C LEU A 8 -12.71 21.12 23.09
N ASP A 9 -13.72 21.97 23.13
CA ASP A 9 -14.61 22.09 24.28
C ASP A 9 -15.63 20.93 24.29
N MET A 10 -15.73 20.28 25.43
CA MET A 10 -16.70 19.21 25.69
C MET A 10 -18.03 19.77 26.25
N THR A 11 -18.13 21.09 26.42
CA THR A 11 -19.35 21.77 26.85
C THR A 11 -20.09 22.33 25.62
N PRO A 12 -21.28 21.82 25.26
CA PRO A 12 -21.93 22.15 23.98
C PRO A 12 -22.52 23.56 23.89
N ALA A 13 -22.51 24.36 24.95
CA ALA A 13 -23.14 25.64 25.00
C ALA A 13 -22.31 26.75 24.35
N ASN A 14 -22.85 27.37 23.29
CA ASN A 14 -22.43 28.66 22.69
C ASN A 14 -20.99 28.74 22.14
N THR A 15 -20.38 27.65 21.75
CA THR A 15 -19.06 27.65 21.15
C THR A 15 -19.10 27.76 19.64
N PHE A 16 -18.19 28.59 19.09
CA PHE A 16 -17.98 28.60 17.64
C PHE A 16 -17.42 27.27 17.17
N PRO A 17 -17.87 26.75 16.02
CA PRO A 17 -17.34 25.48 15.51
C PRO A 17 -15.87 25.63 15.14
N ILE A 18 -15.07 24.61 15.44
CA ILE A 18 -13.72 24.47 14.88
C ILE A 18 -13.86 24.14 13.40
N VAL A 19 -13.24 24.95 12.54
CA VAL A 19 -13.22 24.69 11.09
C VAL A 19 -11.86 24.17 10.70
N ILE A 20 -11.86 23.00 10.08
CA ILE A 20 -10.65 22.29 9.64
C ILE A 20 -10.75 22.11 8.12
N ASN A 21 -9.75 22.60 7.40
CA ASN A 21 -9.71 22.48 5.94
C ASN A 21 -9.01 21.18 5.53
N VAL A 22 -9.66 20.40 4.69
CA VAL A 22 -9.15 19.14 4.13
C VAL A 22 -9.46 19.08 2.65
N SER A 23 -8.70 18.33 1.88
CA SER A 23 -8.93 18.17 0.46
C SER A 23 -9.82 16.96 0.20
N GLN A 24 -10.66 17.03 -0.83
CA GLN A 24 -11.45 15.90 -1.28
C GLN A 24 -10.52 14.73 -1.63
N ARG A 25 -10.87 13.51 -1.17
CA ARG A 25 -10.10 12.28 -1.34
C ARG A 25 -8.84 12.18 -0.48
N ASP A 26 -8.60 13.10 0.47
CA ASP A 26 -7.57 12.89 1.47
C ASP A 26 -7.78 11.51 2.15
N ASP A 27 -6.72 10.70 2.20
CA ASP A 27 -6.72 9.40 2.85
C ASP A 27 -5.38 9.15 3.53
N VAL A 28 -5.40 8.92 4.84
CA VAL A 28 -4.26 8.67 5.73
C VAL A 28 -3.10 9.69 5.70
N GLY A 29 -3.20 10.72 4.85
CA GLY A 29 -2.17 11.76 4.71
C GLY A 29 -2.22 12.81 5.83
N ARG A 30 -3.33 12.90 6.58
CA ARG A 30 -3.60 13.94 7.58
C ARG A 30 -4.11 13.32 8.86
N THR A 31 -3.61 13.85 10.00
CA THR A 31 -4.10 13.54 11.35
C THR A 31 -4.58 14.81 12.03
N ILE A 32 -5.65 14.69 12.81
CA ILE A 32 -6.21 15.78 13.60
C ILE A 32 -6.22 15.35 15.05
N SER A 33 -5.60 16.13 15.92
CA SER A 33 -5.57 15.91 17.35
C SER A 33 -6.39 16.96 18.08
N PHE A 34 -7.17 16.54 19.05
CA PHE A 34 -7.95 17.40 19.91
C PHE A 34 -7.50 17.26 21.33
N GLN A 35 -7.07 18.37 21.94
CA GLN A 35 -6.91 18.45 23.37
C GLN A 35 -8.28 18.80 23.98
N LEU A 36 -8.80 17.90 24.81
CA LEU A 36 -10.13 18.03 25.37
C LEU A 36 -10.12 18.90 26.63
N PHE A 37 -11.07 19.82 26.73
CA PHE A 37 -11.28 20.65 27.91
C PHE A 37 -12.78 20.89 28.15
N ASN A 38 -13.11 21.39 29.33
CA ASN A 38 -14.45 21.84 29.71
C ASN A 38 -14.34 23.15 30.52
N SER A 39 -15.47 23.65 31.02
CA SER A 39 -15.53 24.86 31.82
C SER A 39 -14.66 24.82 33.09
N SER A 40 -14.24 23.65 33.57
CA SER A 40 -13.40 23.45 34.74
C SER A 40 -11.91 23.31 34.39
N GLY A 41 -11.53 23.38 33.12
CA GLY A 41 -10.15 23.22 32.60
C GLY A 41 -9.94 21.97 31.78
N THR A 42 -8.74 21.42 31.80
CA THR A 42 -8.41 20.19 31.07
C THR A 42 -9.28 19.03 31.51
N TRP A 43 -9.94 18.38 30.57
CA TRP A 43 -10.80 17.25 30.86
C TRP A 43 -10.03 15.93 30.75
N VAL A 44 -9.98 15.17 31.80
CA VAL A 44 -9.33 13.87 31.83
C VAL A 44 -10.31 12.81 31.34
N LEU A 45 -9.91 12.09 30.31
CA LEU A 45 -10.70 11.01 29.74
C LEU A 45 -10.73 9.80 30.69
N PRO A 46 -11.91 9.19 30.93
CA PRO A 46 -11.99 7.91 31.64
C PRO A 46 -11.16 6.82 30.93
N GLU A 47 -10.60 5.88 31.68
CA GLU A 47 -9.73 4.83 31.12
C GLU A 47 -10.45 3.91 30.15
N ASP A 48 -11.73 3.61 30.39
CA ASP A 48 -12.61 2.78 29.59
C ASP A 48 -13.29 3.52 28.42
N ALA A 49 -12.97 4.82 28.24
CA ALA A 49 -13.64 5.64 27.24
C ALA A 49 -13.40 5.16 25.80
N VAL A 50 -14.48 4.91 25.09
CA VAL A 50 -14.49 4.73 23.64
C VAL A 50 -14.76 6.10 22.99
N ILE A 51 -13.87 6.49 22.09
CA ILE A 51 -13.91 7.82 21.49
C ILE A 51 -14.07 7.68 19.99
N THR A 52 -15.06 8.38 19.45
CA THR A 52 -15.35 8.40 18.01
C THR A 52 -15.51 9.84 17.51
N LEU A 53 -15.12 10.06 16.26
CA LEU A 53 -15.50 11.23 15.47
C LEU A 53 -16.66 10.82 14.57
N GLU A 54 -17.81 11.42 14.82
CA GLU A 54 -19.03 11.15 14.05
C GLU A 54 -19.37 12.37 13.20
N GLY A 55 -19.78 12.13 11.96
CA GLY A 55 -20.09 13.25 11.09
C GLY A 55 -21.09 12.91 10.00
N THR A 56 -21.75 13.98 9.51
CA THR A 56 -22.71 13.91 8.40
C THR A 56 -22.19 14.74 7.23
N LYS A 57 -22.04 14.09 6.09
CA LYS A 57 -21.56 14.68 4.84
C LYS A 57 -22.68 15.43 4.09
N PRO A 58 -22.32 16.27 3.09
CA PRO A 58 -23.30 16.97 2.26
C PRO A 58 -24.31 16.06 1.54
N ASP A 59 -23.89 14.83 1.20
CA ASP A 59 -24.75 13.79 0.60
C ASP A 59 -25.67 13.07 1.61
N LYS A 60 -25.75 13.60 2.83
CA LYS A 60 -26.53 13.08 3.97
C LYS A 60 -26.06 11.71 4.50
N LYS A 61 -24.96 11.17 4.01
CA LYS A 61 -24.36 9.95 4.54
C LYS A 61 -23.51 10.26 5.76
N ALA A 62 -23.63 9.44 6.79
CA ALA A 62 -22.82 9.54 8.00
C ALA A 62 -21.50 8.76 7.86
N PHE A 63 -20.56 9.10 8.72
CA PHE A 63 -19.37 8.28 8.99
C PHE A 63 -19.08 8.26 10.50
N ILE A 64 -18.36 7.24 10.92
CA ILE A 64 -17.85 7.07 12.29
C ILE A 64 -16.39 6.69 12.17
N ALA A 65 -15.51 7.39 12.89
CA ALA A 65 -14.09 7.08 12.95
C ALA A 65 -13.64 6.92 14.39
N LYS A 66 -12.90 5.86 14.68
CA LYS A 66 -12.35 5.59 16.00
C LYS A 66 -11.15 6.50 16.29
N GLY A 67 -11.15 7.15 17.44
CA GLY A 67 -10.04 7.96 17.94
C GLY A 67 -8.96 7.12 18.64
N GLN A 68 -7.72 7.58 18.52
CA GLN A 68 -6.60 7.12 19.35
C GLN A 68 -6.42 8.09 20.49
N ARG A 69 -6.26 7.57 21.71
CA ARG A 69 -6.15 8.35 22.93
C ARG A 69 -4.70 8.39 23.41
N ALA A 70 -4.27 9.57 23.87
CA ALA A 70 -3.08 9.77 24.67
C ALA A 70 -3.40 10.84 25.74
N ASP A 71 -3.54 10.46 26.99
CA ASP A 71 -3.99 11.31 28.12
C ASP A 71 -5.32 12.03 27.80
N ASN A 72 -5.30 13.36 27.71
CA ASN A 72 -6.44 14.20 27.33
C ASN A 72 -6.46 14.59 25.84
N ILE A 73 -5.59 13.99 25.03
CA ILE A 73 -5.50 14.22 23.59
C ILE A 73 -6.13 13.04 22.86
N VAL A 74 -6.97 13.35 21.90
CA VAL A 74 -7.58 12.37 21.02
C VAL A 74 -7.18 12.66 19.59
N THR A 75 -6.63 11.67 18.90
CA THR A 75 -6.14 11.80 17.54
C THR A 75 -6.98 10.96 16.57
N PHE A 76 -7.40 11.57 15.49
CA PHE A 76 -8.12 10.93 14.38
C PHE A 76 -7.30 11.01 13.10
N VAL A 77 -7.28 9.92 12.36
CA VAL A 77 -6.71 9.88 11.01
C VAL A 77 -7.82 10.21 10.01
N ILE A 78 -7.60 11.20 9.17
CA ILE A 78 -8.54 11.52 8.09
C ILE A 78 -8.53 10.37 7.09
N ARG A 79 -9.71 9.85 6.80
CA ARG A 79 -9.94 8.75 5.87
C ARG A 79 -10.77 9.22 4.69
N LYS A 80 -10.56 8.59 3.54
CA LYS A 80 -11.28 8.87 2.29
C LYS A 80 -12.80 8.95 2.47
N GLN A 81 -13.39 8.09 3.32
CA GLN A 81 -14.83 8.14 3.62
C GLN A 81 -15.33 9.46 4.20
N MET A 82 -14.46 10.24 4.88
CA MET A 82 -14.80 11.54 5.46
C MET A 82 -14.76 12.65 4.40
N THR A 83 -13.92 12.49 3.37
CA THR A 83 -13.56 13.51 2.38
C THR A 83 -14.07 13.22 0.97
N VAL A 84 -14.87 12.17 0.78
CA VAL A 84 -15.33 11.72 -0.54
C VAL A 84 -16.21 12.74 -1.25
N VAL A 85 -16.94 13.57 -0.48
CA VAL A 85 -17.83 14.63 -1.00
C VAL A 85 -17.31 15.98 -0.55
N SER A 86 -17.14 16.92 -1.48
CA SER A 86 -16.76 18.29 -1.18
C SER A 86 -17.88 19.05 -0.45
N GLY A 87 -17.49 20.06 0.34
CA GLY A 87 -18.41 20.88 1.09
C GLY A 87 -18.21 20.81 2.61
N ARG A 88 -19.23 21.15 3.38
CA ARG A 88 -19.17 21.22 4.85
C ARG A 88 -19.66 19.92 5.47
N VAL A 89 -18.77 19.19 6.13
CA VAL A 89 -19.10 18.01 6.92
C VAL A 89 -19.20 18.41 8.38
N ARG A 90 -20.38 18.24 8.97
CA ARG A 90 -20.62 18.55 10.38
C ARG A 90 -20.23 17.34 11.23
N CYS A 91 -19.34 17.55 12.18
CA CYS A 91 -18.80 16.49 13.04
C CYS A 91 -18.90 16.86 14.51
N LYS A 92 -18.84 15.82 15.35
CA LYS A 92 -18.62 15.92 16.80
C LYS A 92 -17.73 14.78 17.25
N VAL A 93 -16.95 15.04 18.27
CA VAL A 93 -16.30 13.97 19.04
C VAL A 93 -17.31 13.45 20.06
N LYS A 94 -17.52 12.14 20.03
CA LYS A 94 -18.37 11.43 20.98
C LYS A 94 -17.49 10.58 21.89
N VAL A 95 -17.74 10.67 23.17
CA VAL A 95 -17.04 9.88 24.20
C VAL A 95 -18.08 9.07 24.97
N VAL A 96 -17.86 7.77 25.03
CA VAL A 96 -18.72 6.81 25.73
C VAL A 96 -17.88 6.10 26.79
N SER A 97 -18.35 6.11 28.04
CA SER A 97 -17.74 5.39 29.16
C SER A 97 -18.85 4.77 30.03
N GLY A 98 -18.93 3.44 30.02
CA GLY A 98 -20.06 2.73 30.60
C GLY A 98 -21.40 3.17 30.00
N GLU A 99 -22.35 3.62 30.83
CA GLU A 99 -23.65 4.16 30.41
C GLU A 99 -23.63 5.67 30.10
N LYS A 100 -22.48 6.32 30.28
CA LYS A 100 -22.34 7.77 30.09
C LYS A 100 -21.90 8.08 28.68
N GLU A 101 -22.58 9.04 28.06
CA GLU A 101 -22.31 9.50 26.70
C GLU A 101 -22.20 11.03 26.71
N LEU A 102 -21.14 11.53 26.06
CA LEU A 102 -20.88 12.96 25.91
C LEU A 102 -20.52 13.28 24.45
N GLU A 103 -21.01 14.41 23.98
CA GLU A 103 -20.64 14.96 22.68
C GLU A 103 -19.94 16.32 22.85
N SER A 104 -18.95 16.58 22.02
CA SER A 104 -18.21 17.85 21.99
C SER A 104 -19.02 19.00 21.38
N ALA A 105 -18.45 20.20 21.46
CA ALA A 105 -18.76 21.29 20.58
C ALA A 105 -18.65 20.89 19.09
N PRO A 106 -19.38 21.58 18.19
CA PRO A 106 -19.39 21.20 16.77
C PRO A 106 -18.04 21.43 16.10
N ILE A 107 -17.68 20.52 15.20
CA ILE A 107 -16.52 20.59 14.32
C ILE A 107 -17.02 20.60 12.89
N ILE A 108 -16.42 21.41 12.04
CA ILE A 108 -16.73 21.46 10.62
C ILE A 108 -15.44 21.04 9.85
N LEU A 109 -15.49 19.91 9.17
CA LEU A 109 -14.50 19.63 8.13
C LEU A 109 -14.99 20.33 6.86
N ARG A 110 -14.22 21.31 6.41
CA ARG A 110 -14.41 21.93 5.12
C ARG A 110 -13.61 21.16 4.09
N VAL A 111 -14.31 20.39 3.28
CA VAL A 111 -13.71 19.56 2.23
C VAL A 111 -13.66 20.39 0.96
N ASP A 112 -12.48 20.83 0.56
CA ASP A 112 -12.26 21.51 -0.70
C ASP A 112 -12.29 20.49 -1.86
N GLU A 113 -12.79 20.92 -3.02
CA GLU A 113 -12.88 20.06 -4.21
C GLU A 113 -11.50 19.52 -4.60
N ALA A 114 -11.47 18.29 -5.11
CA ALA A 114 -10.25 17.74 -5.71
C ALA A 114 -9.83 18.57 -6.93
N GLY A 115 -8.52 18.71 -7.14
CA GLY A 115 -7.97 19.45 -8.28
C GLY A 115 -8.42 18.87 -9.63
N ILE A 116 -8.70 17.56 -9.66
CA ILE A 116 -9.27 16.89 -10.83
C ILE A 116 -10.68 16.42 -10.46
N LYS A 117 -11.68 16.90 -11.18
CA LYS A 117 -13.07 16.45 -11.02
C LYS A 117 -13.25 15.03 -11.54
N GLU A 118 -14.24 14.32 -11.03
CA GLU A 118 -14.49 12.93 -11.38
C GLU A 118 -14.89 12.73 -12.85
N ASP A 119 -15.51 13.76 -13.44
CA ASP A 119 -15.97 13.86 -14.82
C ASP A 119 -14.99 14.64 -15.74
N ALA A 120 -13.80 15.01 -15.21
CA ALA A 120 -12.80 15.71 -16.00
C ALA A 120 -12.20 14.82 -17.07
N ASP A 121 -12.15 15.32 -18.30
CA ASP A 121 -11.44 14.67 -19.40
C ASP A 121 -9.92 14.84 -19.19
N ILE A 122 -9.24 13.74 -18.87
CA ILE A 122 -7.79 13.73 -18.66
C ILE A 122 -7.14 13.20 -19.95
N SER A 123 -6.13 13.91 -20.45
CA SER A 123 -5.42 13.45 -21.64
C SER A 123 -4.81 12.06 -21.40
N LYS A 124 -4.84 11.21 -22.43
CA LYS A 124 -4.26 9.85 -22.32
C LYS A 124 -2.76 9.87 -22.06
N SER A 125 -2.06 10.90 -22.53
CA SER A 125 -0.64 11.11 -22.23
C SER A 125 -0.39 11.35 -20.74
N ASP A 126 -1.18 12.20 -20.11
CA ASP A 126 -0.99 12.55 -18.69
C ASP A 126 -1.29 11.35 -17.78
N ILE A 127 -2.26 10.51 -18.15
CA ILE A 127 -2.52 9.25 -17.45
C ILE A 127 -1.35 8.28 -17.63
N ALA A 128 -0.84 8.15 -18.86
CA ALA A 128 0.28 7.25 -19.14
C ALA A 128 1.53 7.63 -18.37
N ASP A 129 1.87 8.92 -18.31
CA ASP A 129 3.02 9.43 -17.57
C ASP A 129 2.87 9.21 -16.06
N ALA A 130 1.69 9.51 -15.49
CA ALA A 130 1.42 9.29 -14.07
C ALA A 130 1.46 7.79 -13.69
N VAL A 131 0.99 6.91 -14.56
CA VAL A 131 1.05 5.46 -14.35
C VAL A 131 2.48 4.96 -14.47
N ALA A 132 3.25 5.46 -15.44
CA ALA A 132 4.65 5.10 -15.62
C ALA A 132 5.48 5.48 -14.37
N ASP A 133 5.34 6.71 -13.87
CA ASP A 133 6.01 7.18 -12.65
C ASP A 133 5.64 6.36 -11.42
N ALA A 134 4.35 6.05 -11.25
CA ALA A 134 3.89 5.24 -10.12
C ALA A 134 4.43 3.81 -10.20
N THR A 135 4.45 3.24 -11.41
CA THR A 135 4.97 1.89 -11.65
C THR A 135 6.47 1.85 -11.38
N GLN A 136 7.24 2.84 -11.86
CA GLN A 136 8.68 2.91 -11.61
C GLN A 136 8.99 2.99 -10.12
N LYS A 137 8.26 3.80 -9.35
CA LYS A 137 8.44 3.88 -7.89
C LYS A 137 8.18 2.55 -7.20
N ILE A 138 7.16 1.80 -7.62
CA ILE A 138 6.87 0.47 -7.06
C ILE A 138 8.00 -0.49 -7.40
N VAL A 139 8.48 -0.48 -8.66
CA VAL A 139 9.60 -1.32 -9.10
C VAL A 139 10.85 -1.02 -8.27
N ASP A 140 11.17 0.26 -8.06
CA ASP A 140 12.34 0.68 -7.27
C ASP A 140 12.21 0.25 -5.80
N GLN A 141 11.02 0.36 -5.21
CA GLN A 141 10.75 -0.09 -3.84
C GLN A 141 10.88 -1.60 -3.69
N VAL A 142 10.33 -2.35 -4.64
CA VAL A 142 10.44 -3.82 -4.66
C VAL A 142 11.89 -4.22 -4.84
N ALA A 143 12.61 -3.60 -5.79
CA ALA A 143 14.02 -3.88 -6.03
C ALA A 143 14.91 -3.56 -4.82
N ALA A 144 14.61 -2.48 -4.09
CA ALA A 144 15.32 -2.13 -2.86
C ALA A 144 15.02 -3.11 -1.70
N GLY A 145 13.83 -3.69 -1.67
CA GLY A 145 13.40 -4.65 -0.66
C GLY A 145 13.87 -6.10 -0.90
N ILE A 146 14.40 -6.41 -2.11
CA ILE A 146 14.91 -7.76 -2.41
C ILE A 146 16.29 -7.94 -1.73
N PRO A 147 16.45 -8.90 -0.78
CA PRO A 147 17.72 -9.18 -0.16
C PRO A 147 18.82 -9.50 -1.19
N ALA A 148 20.05 -9.12 -0.89
CA ALA A 148 21.20 -9.36 -1.78
C ALA A 148 21.34 -10.84 -2.18
N ASP A 149 21.03 -11.75 -1.25
CA ASP A 149 21.09 -13.19 -1.47
C ASP A 149 20.14 -13.66 -2.58
N TYR A 150 18.95 -13.05 -2.69
CA TYR A 150 18.01 -13.39 -3.77
C TYR A 150 18.49 -12.90 -5.15
N ARG A 151 19.23 -11.78 -5.20
CA ARG A 151 19.84 -11.31 -6.46
C ARG A 151 20.93 -12.24 -6.93
N VAL A 152 21.76 -12.72 -6.01
CA VAL A 152 22.79 -13.74 -6.29
C VAL A 152 22.15 -15.03 -6.76
N LEU A 153 21.10 -15.50 -6.07
CA LEU A 153 20.40 -16.73 -6.42
C LEU A 153 19.74 -16.63 -7.82
N SER A 154 19.16 -15.48 -8.15
CA SER A 154 18.58 -15.22 -9.47
C SER A 154 19.64 -15.23 -10.57
N ALA A 155 20.81 -14.64 -10.34
CA ALA A 155 21.93 -14.67 -11.29
C ALA A 155 22.42 -16.10 -11.50
N GLN A 156 22.60 -16.89 -10.43
CA GLN A 156 22.98 -18.30 -10.49
C GLN A 156 21.94 -19.15 -11.23
N THR A 157 20.66 -18.88 -11.01
CA THR A 157 19.58 -19.60 -11.71
C THR A 157 19.62 -19.33 -13.21
N ASN A 158 19.87 -18.10 -13.63
CA ASN A 158 20.01 -17.74 -15.05
C ASN A 158 21.23 -18.41 -15.67
N GLU A 159 22.38 -18.39 -14.98
CA GLU A 159 23.61 -19.07 -15.43
C GLU A 159 23.41 -20.57 -15.56
N ASN A 160 22.76 -21.20 -14.58
CA ASN A 160 22.42 -22.62 -14.64
C ASN A 160 21.47 -22.94 -15.79
N THR A 161 20.52 -22.07 -16.10
CA THR A 161 19.60 -22.25 -17.22
C THR A 161 20.35 -22.21 -18.56
N GLU A 162 21.28 -21.29 -18.74
CA GLU A 162 22.12 -21.23 -19.96
C GLU A 162 23.06 -22.44 -20.07
N ASN A 163 23.62 -22.88 -18.95
CA ASN A 163 24.44 -24.09 -18.90
C ASN A 163 23.63 -25.34 -19.28
N LEU A 164 22.39 -25.47 -18.81
CA LEU A 164 21.47 -26.55 -19.17
C LEU A 164 21.17 -26.54 -20.67
N LYS A 165 20.84 -25.40 -21.27
CA LYS A 165 20.61 -25.30 -22.73
C LYS A 165 21.82 -25.73 -23.52
N THR A 166 23.02 -25.28 -23.08
CA THR A 166 24.28 -25.69 -23.72
C THR A 166 24.52 -27.21 -23.64
N ALA A 167 24.20 -27.81 -22.50
CA ALA A 167 24.29 -29.24 -22.31
C ALA A 167 23.29 -30.02 -23.17
N GLU A 168 22.05 -29.54 -23.27
CA GLU A 168 21.02 -30.13 -24.12
C GLU A 168 21.41 -30.09 -25.61
N GLU A 169 21.98 -28.97 -26.08
CA GLU A 169 22.49 -28.87 -27.45
C GLU A 169 23.60 -29.82 -27.74
N LYS A 170 24.56 -30.00 -26.80
CA LYS A 170 25.64 -30.99 -26.93
C LYS A 170 25.09 -32.41 -26.95
N LEU A 171 24.13 -32.71 -26.11
CA LEU A 171 23.48 -34.02 -26.02
C LEU A 171 22.74 -34.35 -27.32
N LYS A 172 22.05 -33.36 -27.91
CA LYS A 172 21.41 -33.54 -29.21
C LYS A 172 22.38 -33.81 -30.34
N LYS A 173 23.51 -33.08 -30.39
CA LYS A 173 24.59 -33.35 -31.39
C LYS A 173 25.16 -34.73 -31.24
N LEU A 174 25.44 -35.18 -30.01
CA LEU A 174 25.94 -36.55 -29.74
C LEU A 174 24.91 -37.60 -30.15
N GLN A 175 23.62 -37.38 -29.93
CA GLN A 175 22.57 -38.29 -30.38
C GLN A 175 22.51 -38.40 -31.92
N GLU A 176 22.68 -37.27 -32.62
CA GLU A 176 22.74 -37.23 -34.07
C GLU A 176 23.99 -37.98 -34.60
N GLU A 177 25.14 -37.79 -33.97
CA GLU A 177 26.36 -38.53 -34.31
C GLU A 177 26.23 -40.05 -34.08
N VAL A 178 25.67 -40.46 -32.96
CA VAL A 178 25.37 -41.87 -32.66
C VAL A 178 24.39 -42.46 -33.68
N ALA A 179 23.36 -41.69 -34.04
CA ALA A 179 22.40 -42.13 -35.09
C ALA A 179 23.07 -42.29 -36.43
N LYS A 180 23.98 -41.38 -36.80
CA LYS A 180 24.76 -41.44 -38.03
C LYS A 180 25.69 -42.69 -38.06
N ILE A 181 26.41 -42.92 -36.98
CA ILE A 181 27.27 -44.13 -36.86
C ILE A 181 26.44 -45.40 -36.97
N LYS A 182 25.24 -45.45 -36.39
CA LYS A 182 24.31 -46.57 -36.50
C LYS A 182 23.77 -46.76 -37.95
N SER A 183 23.56 -45.67 -38.70
CA SER A 183 23.00 -45.72 -40.05
C SER A 183 24.05 -46.02 -41.14
N GLU A 184 25.28 -45.62 -40.91
CA GLU A 184 26.40 -45.86 -41.87
C GLU A 184 26.90 -47.31 -41.86
N GLY A 185 26.21 -48.19 -41.07
CA GLY A 185 26.39 -49.64 -41.11
C GLY A 185 27.86 -50.07 -41.19
N VAL A 186 28.56 -50.00 -40.10
CA VAL A 186 29.87 -50.68 -40.04
C VAL A 186 29.58 -52.17 -39.97
N ASP A 187 29.65 -52.85 -41.10
CA ASP A 187 29.83 -54.28 -41.15
C ASP A 187 31.16 -54.61 -40.43
N GLY A 188 31.11 -54.84 -39.18
CA GLY A 188 32.29 -55.18 -38.36
C GLY A 188 32.21 -54.59 -36.97
N VAL A 189 31.62 -55.36 -36.11
CA VAL A 189 31.89 -55.43 -34.68
C VAL A 189 32.53 -54.18 -34.07
N LEU A 190 31.70 -53.17 -33.75
CA LEU A 190 32.05 -52.24 -32.70
C LEU A 190 32.09 -53.02 -31.39
N ASN A 191 33.31 -53.31 -30.92
CA ASN A 191 33.42 -53.91 -29.61
C ASN A 191 33.12 -52.85 -28.53
N GLU A 192 32.72 -53.31 -27.34
CA GLU A 192 32.37 -52.43 -26.20
C GLU A 192 33.48 -51.43 -25.84
N ASN A 193 34.73 -51.68 -26.18
CA ASN A 193 35.87 -50.82 -25.93
C ASN A 193 35.90 -49.59 -26.87
N ASP A 194 35.42 -49.70 -28.09
CA ASP A 194 35.39 -48.58 -29.03
C ASP A 194 34.34 -47.56 -28.64
N VAL A 195 33.20 -48.00 -28.09
CA VAL A 195 32.16 -47.15 -27.55
C VAL A 195 32.65 -46.46 -26.26
N LYS A 196 33.36 -47.18 -25.39
CA LYS A 196 33.91 -46.67 -24.16
C LYS A 196 34.99 -45.60 -24.40
N ASN A 197 35.88 -45.83 -25.35
CA ASN A 197 36.90 -44.85 -25.73
C ASN A 197 36.33 -43.58 -26.39
N ALA A 198 35.21 -43.71 -27.08
CA ALA A 198 34.49 -42.53 -27.63
C ALA A 198 33.82 -41.68 -26.52
N VAL A 199 33.26 -42.33 -25.49
CA VAL A 199 32.62 -41.63 -24.36
C VAL A 199 33.69 -40.96 -23.47
N ASP A 200 34.81 -41.64 -23.17
CA ASP A 200 35.88 -41.10 -22.32
C ASP A 200 36.64 -39.93 -22.98
N LYS A 201 36.56 -39.78 -24.29
CA LYS A 201 37.17 -38.66 -25.02
C LYS A 201 36.38 -37.35 -24.91
N TYR A 202 35.12 -37.41 -24.52
CA TYR A 202 34.21 -36.25 -24.45
C TYR A 202 33.68 -36.00 -23.01
N MET A 203 34.07 -36.80 -22.02
CA MET A 203 33.91 -36.50 -20.60
C MET A 203 35.18 -35.86 -19.99
#